data_8aa2939031b0e567b464555889de1f75
#
_entry.id   8aa2939031b0e567b464555889de1f75
#
_cell.length_a   1.000
_cell.length_b   1.000
_cell.length_c   1.000
_cell.angle_alpha   90.00
_cell.angle_beta   90.00
_cell.angle_gamma   90.00
#
_symmetry.space_group_name_H-M   'P 1'
#
loop_
_entity.id
_entity.type
_entity.pdbx_description
1 polymer ?
#
loop_
_entity_poly.entity_id
_entity_poly.type
_entity_poly.pdbx_seq_one_letter_code
_entity_poly.pdbx_strand_id
1 'polypeptide(L)'
;MNVAIVKYNAGNVFSVINAVKRLGIEPIWTDDADELMKADRVIFPGQGEASHAMSYLREHGLDRVICDLKQPVLGICIGQQLMCRHSEEGCTDCLGIFPMDVKRFVAQRHEDKVPQMGWNSINVNVNGNVNPLFKGLNDGDFVYFVHSYYVPLHEEFTIAKTNFTLDYSAAIHKDNFYATQFHPEKSGAVGETILRNFIEMDR
;
A
#
# COMPACT_ATOMS: atom_id res chain seq x y z
N MET A 1 -7.88 -19.41 7.43
CA MET A 1 -6.93 -18.32 7.11
C MET A 1 -7.28 -17.11 7.93
N ASN A 2 -6.33 -16.59 8.68
CA ASN A 2 -6.49 -15.42 9.53
C ASN A 2 -5.85 -14.20 8.86
N VAL A 3 -6.65 -13.16 8.61
CA VAL A 3 -6.18 -11.88 8.06
C VAL A 3 -6.21 -10.85 9.18
N ALA A 4 -5.08 -10.23 9.48
CA ALA A 4 -5.00 -9.12 10.42
C ALA A 4 -4.89 -7.79 9.68
N ILE A 5 -5.52 -6.76 10.22
CA ILE A 5 -5.40 -5.38 9.76
C ILE A 5 -4.76 -4.59 10.89
N VAL A 6 -3.63 -3.96 10.61
CA VAL A 6 -2.90 -3.17 11.63
C VAL A 6 -3.76 -2.02 12.10
N LYS A 7 -3.98 -1.98 13.42
CA LYS A 7 -4.70 -0.90 14.09
C LYS A 7 -3.70 0.15 14.57
N TYR A 8 -3.80 1.33 14.00
CA TYR A 8 -3.07 2.50 14.43
C TYR A 8 -3.92 3.74 14.14
N ASN A 9 -3.42 4.92 14.38
CA ASN A 9 -4.14 6.17 14.15
C ASN A 9 -4.29 6.49 12.64
N ALA A 10 -4.80 5.51 11.88
CA ALA A 10 -5.13 5.64 10.47
C ALA A 10 -6.60 6.05 10.31
N GLY A 11 -6.87 6.80 9.26
CA GLY A 11 -8.24 7.13 8.86
C GLY A 11 -9.05 5.89 8.47
N ASN A 12 -10.10 6.08 7.73
CA ASN A 12 -11.16 5.11 7.38
C ASN A 12 -10.70 3.67 7.06
N VAL A 13 -10.41 2.87 8.10
CA VAL A 13 -10.08 1.44 7.98
C VAL A 13 -11.29 0.59 7.60
N PHE A 14 -12.51 1.06 7.86
CA PHE A 14 -13.73 0.28 7.62
C PHE A 14 -13.93 -0.10 6.15
N SER A 15 -13.45 0.70 5.22
CA SER A 15 -13.49 0.35 3.79
C SER A 15 -12.65 -0.89 3.50
N VAL A 16 -11.48 -1.02 4.13
CA VAL A 16 -10.59 -2.20 3.99
C VAL A 16 -11.23 -3.42 4.66
N ILE A 17 -11.73 -3.26 5.89
CA ILE A 17 -12.45 -4.32 6.62
C ILE A 17 -13.61 -4.86 5.76
N ASN A 18 -14.45 -3.97 5.24
CA ASN A 18 -15.59 -4.37 4.41
C ASN A 18 -15.17 -5.03 3.09
N ALA A 19 -14.06 -4.59 2.49
CA ALA A 19 -13.53 -5.23 1.29
C ALA A 19 -13.07 -6.66 1.56
N VAL A 20 -12.37 -6.91 2.67
CA VAL A 20 -11.95 -8.26 3.09
C VAL A 20 -13.17 -9.13 3.44
N LYS A 21 -14.18 -8.57 4.12
CA LYS A 21 -15.45 -9.28 4.42
C LYS A 21 -16.19 -9.71 3.16
N ARG A 22 -16.21 -8.91 2.10
CA ARG A 22 -16.80 -9.31 0.80
C ARG A 22 -16.10 -10.53 0.18
N LEU A 23 -14.85 -10.77 0.52
CA LEU A 23 -14.11 -11.97 0.11
C LEU A 23 -14.40 -13.21 1.00
N GLY A 24 -15.33 -13.08 1.97
CA GLY A 24 -15.73 -14.16 2.86
C GLY A 24 -14.84 -14.34 4.08
N ILE A 25 -13.99 -13.36 4.41
CA ILE A 25 -13.06 -13.42 5.53
C ILE A 25 -13.44 -12.35 6.57
N GLU A 26 -13.49 -12.74 7.83
CA GLU A 26 -13.62 -11.82 8.96
C GLU A 26 -12.22 -11.41 9.43
N PRO A 27 -11.75 -10.19 9.14
CA PRO A 27 -10.41 -9.77 9.53
C PRO A 27 -10.35 -9.36 11.00
N ILE A 28 -9.21 -9.55 11.63
CA ILE A 28 -8.91 -9.06 12.97
C ILE A 28 -8.29 -7.67 12.85
N TRP A 29 -8.92 -6.65 13.41
CA TRP A 29 -8.37 -5.30 13.46
C TRP A 29 -7.68 -5.09 14.81
N THR A 30 -6.35 -5.10 14.82
CA THR A 30 -5.58 -5.20 16.06
C THR A 30 -4.26 -4.42 16.03
N ASP A 31 -3.82 -3.97 17.21
CA ASP A 31 -2.49 -3.45 17.52
C ASP A 31 -1.68 -4.42 18.42
N ASP A 32 -2.22 -5.60 18.68
CA ASP A 32 -1.53 -6.65 19.43
C ASP A 32 -0.46 -7.33 18.55
N ALA A 33 0.79 -7.32 19.03
CA ALA A 33 1.93 -7.88 18.32
C ALA A 33 1.79 -9.39 18.07
N ASP A 34 1.27 -10.12 19.03
CA ASP A 34 1.11 -11.57 18.94
C ASP A 34 0.05 -11.94 17.90
N GLU A 35 -1.06 -11.20 17.84
CA GLU A 35 -2.11 -11.40 16.85
C GLU A 35 -1.58 -11.09 15.42
N LEU A 36 -0.82 -9.99 15.28
CA LEU A 36 -0.19 -9.64 14.01
C LEU A 36 0.80 -10.71 13.55
N MET A 37 1.68 -11.20 14.44
CA MET A 37 2.67 -12.23 14.10
C MET A 37 2.06 -13.59 13.79
N LYS A 38 0.91 -13.94 14.37
CA LYS A 38 0.21 -15.21 14.15
C LYS A 38 -0.72 -15.21 12.94
N ALA A 39 -1.02 -14.04 12.37
CA ALA A 39 -1.87 -13.94 11.19
C ALA A 39 -1.23 -14.60 9.97
N ASP A 40 -2.05 -15.15 9.06
CA ASP A 40 -1.59 -15.69 7.79
C ASP A 40 -1.27 -14.57 6.78
N ARG A 41 -1.96 -13.44 6.88
CA ARG A 41 -1.80 -12.23 6.07
C ARG A 41 -1.98 -10.99 6.93
N VAL A 42 -1.21 -9.95 6.65
CA VAL A 42 -1.34 -8.67 7.32
C VAL A 42 -1.62 -7.58 6.30
N ILE A 43 -2.63 -6.76 6.54
CA ILE A 43 -2.89 -5.55 5.77
C ILE A 43 -2.48 -4.36 6.63
N PHE A 44 -1.60 -3.53 6.09
CA PHE A 44 -1.17 -2.28 6.68
C PHE A 44 -1.86 -1.12 5.95
N PRO A 45 -3.08 -0.75 6.38
CA PRO A 45 -3.89 0.27 5.71
C PRO A 45 -3.33 1.64 6.03
N GLY A 46 -3.81 2.67 5.31
CA GLY A 46 -3.52 4.01 5.79
C GLY A 46 -4.22 5.13 5.06
N GLN A 47 -4.68 6.05 5.88
CA GLN A 47 -5.08 7.40 5.51
C GLN A 47 -4.59 8.32 6.62
N GLY A 48 -3.99 9.43 6.25
CA GLY A 48 -3.45 10.38 7.22
C GLY A 48 -2.11 10.92 6.77
N GLU A 49 -1.33 11.43 7.70
CA GLU A 49 -0.04 12.07 7.50
C GLU A 49 1.08 11.17 8.05
N ALA A 50 2.20 11.09 7.33
CA ALA A 50 3.31 10.18 7.63
C ALA A 50 3.90 10.40 9.03
N SER A 51 4.09 11.66 9.45
CA SER A 51 4.72 11.95 10.74
C SER A 51 3.86 11.50 11.93
N HIS A 52 2.56 11.75 11.88
CA HIS A 52 1.63 11.31 12.91
C HIS A 52 1.51 9.78 12.98
N ALA A 53 1.46 9.13 11.81
CA ALA A 53 1.42 7.68 11.72
C ALA A 53 2.69 7.04 12.32
N MET A 54 3.88 7.51 11.93
CA MET A 54 5.15 7.01 12.44
C MET A 54 5.34 7.27 13.93
N SER A 55 4.88 8.42 14.44
CA SER A 55 4.91 8.70 15.89
C SER A 55 4.11 7.68 16.66
N TYR A 56 2.87 7.38 16.22
CA TYR A 56 2.03 6.37 16.84
C TYR A 56 2.66 4.97 16.78
N LEU A 57 3.15 4.56 15.60
CA LEU A 57 3.78 3.24 15.43
C LEU A 57 4.97 3.05 16.37
N ARG A 58 5.83 4.06 16.51
CA ARG A 58 6.99 4.02 17.42
C ARG A 58 6.59 4.01 18.89
N GLU A 59 5.61 4.82 19.27
CA GLU A 59 5.11 4.89 20.64
C GLU A 59 4.57 3.53 21.12
N HIS A 60 3.94 2.77 20.21
CA HIS A 60 3.36 1.46 20.51
C HIS A 60 4.27 0.28 20.10
N GLY A 61 5.50 0.54 19.61
CA GLY A 61 6.44 -0.50 19.17
C GLY A 61 6.02 -1.27 17.92
N LEU A 62 4.97 -0.81 17.23
CA LEU A 62 4.43 -1.45 16.03
C LEU A 62 5.38 -1.31 14.82
N ASP A 63 6.23 -0.30 14.81
CA ASP A 63 7.27 -0.10 13.80
C ASP A 63 8.19 -1.33 13.68
N ARG A 64 8.64 -1.87 14.82
CA ARG A 64 9.46 -3.09 14.88
C ARG A 64 8.66 -4.33 14.52
N VAL A 65 7.46 -4.46 15.09
CA VAL A 65 6.57 -5.60 14.80
C VAL A 65 6.32 -5.73 13.30
N ILE A 66 5.97 -4.64 12.60
CA ILE A 66 5.71 -4.66 11.16
C ILE A 66 6.97 -5.09 10.38
N CYS A 67 8.14 -4.55 10.72
CA CYS A 67 9.40 -4.92 10.05
C CYS A 67 9.78 -6.39 10.24
N ASP A 68 9.38 -7.00 11.35
CA ASP A 68 9.70 -8.39 11.71
C ASP A 68 8.72 -9.42 11.15
N LEU A 69 7.59 -9.01 10.56
CA LEU A 69 6.60 -9.91 9.97
C LEU A 69 7.23 -10.75 8.85
N LYS A 70 6.90 -12.04 8.82
CA LYS A 70 7.43 -13.02 7.83
C LYS A 70 6.37 -13.50 6.84
N GLN A 71 5.11 -13.38 7.19
CA GLN A 71 3.99 -13.64 6.30
C GLN A 71 3.79 -12.48 5.33
N PRO A 72 3.04 -12.66 4.23
CA PRO A 72 2.76 -11.57 3.30
C PRO A 72 2.07 -10.39 3.97
N VAL A 73 2.57 -9.20 3.68
CA VAL A 73 2.07 -7.91 4.17
C VAL A 73 1.68 -7.03 2.99
N LEU A 74 0.49 -6.43 3.02
CA LEU A 74 0.02 -5.48 2.01
C LEU A 74 -0.11 -4.08 2.60
N GLY A 75 0.77 -3.16 2.22
CA GLY A 75 0.63 -1.73 2.48
C GLY A 75 -0.34 -1.08 1.50
N ILE A 76 -1.25 -0.22 1.99
CA ILE A 76 -2.20 0.50 1.14
C ILE A 76 -2.02 2.01 1.34
N CYS A 77 -1.84 2.75 0.26
CA CYS A 77 -1.69 4.20 0.18
C CYS A 77 -0.56 4.70 1.11
N ILE A 78 -0.86 5.35 2.23
CA ILE A 78 0.19 5.76 3.17
C ILE A 78 0.96 4.54 3.73
N GLY A 79 0.33 3.36 3.82
CA GLY A 79 1.03 2.12 4.18
C GLY A 79 2.19 1.80 3.24
N GLN A 80 2.05 2.04 1.92
CA GLN A 80 3.16 1.95 0.98
C GLN A 80 4.26 2.96 1.32
N GLN A 81 3.89 4.19 1.60
CA GLN A 81 4.83 5.27 1.87
C GLN A 81 5.58 5.04 3.19
N LEU A 82 4.89 4.57 4.22
CA LEU A 82 5.49 4.25 5.52
C LEU A 82 6.45 3.06 5.47
N MET A 83 6.29 2.14 4.52
CA MET A 83 7.24 1.06 4.28
C MET A 83 8.55 1.53 3.63
N CYS A 84 8.59 2.73 3.04
CA CYS A 84 9.81 3.32 2.48
C CYS A 84 10.76 3.78 3.59
N ARG A 85 11.95 4.27 3.21
CA ARG A 85 12.96 4.75 4.13
C ARG A 85 12.60 6.11 4.73
N HIS A 86 12.18 7.04 3.88
CA HIS A 86 11.91 8.43 4.25
C HIS A 86 10.76 9.00 3.43
N SER A 87 10.01 9.95 4.00
CA SER A 87 8.97 10.70 3.31
C SER A 87 9.22 12.20 3.43
N GLU A 88 9.06 12.93 2.32
CA GLU A 88 9.04 14.39 2.33
C GLU A 88 7.83 14.94 3.10
N GLU A 89 6.79 14.11 3.33
CA GLU A 89 5.67 14.48 4.18
C GLU A 89 6.11 14.60 5.64
N GLY A 90 6.13 15.83 6.15
CA GLY A 90 6.61 16.10 7.51
C GLY A 90 8.09 15.77 7.74
N CYS A 91 8.92 15.60 6.67
CA CYS A 91 10.33 15.21 6.76
C CYS A 91 10.51 13.99 7.69
N THR A 92 9.80 12.89 7.39
CA THR A 92 9.60 11.76 8.28
C THR A 92 10.46 10.58 7.90
N ASP A 93 11.29 10.07 8.83
CA ASP A 93 11.90 8.76 8.70
C ASP A 93 10.85 7.69 8.93
N CYS A 94 10.74 6.74 7.99
CA CYS A 94 9.73 5.71 7.98
C CYS A 94 10.31 4.34 8.37
N LEU A 95 9.67 3.22 7.97
CA LEU A 95 10.05 1.88 8.40
C LEU A 95 11.34 1.35 7.74
N GLY A 96 11.72 1.88 6.57
CA GLY A 96 12.96 1.50 5.89
C GLY A 96 12.97 0.10 5.27
N ILE A 97 11.81 -0.53 5.10
CA ILE A 97 11.67 -1.84 4.43
C ILE A 97 12.12 -1.72 2.97
N PHE A 98 11.67 -0.66 2.28
CA PHE A 98 12.14 -0.30 0.95
C PHE A 98 13.16 0.84 1.05
N PRO A 99 14.35 0.74 0.41
CA PRO A 99 15.38 1.79 0.45
C PRO A 99 15.05 2.96 -0.50
N MET A 100 13.81 3.42 -0.49
CA MET A 100 13.27 4.44 -1.36
C MET A 100 12.75 5.63 -0.54
N ASP A 101 12.79 6.83 -1.13
CA ASP A 101 12.26 8.04 -0.51
C ASP A 101 10.97 8.45 -1.22
N VAL A 102 9.96 8.74 -0.42
CA VAL A 102 8.68 9.27 -0.87
C VAL A 102 8.82 10.76 -1.18
N LYS A 103 8.36 11.18 -2.37
CA LYS A 103 8.46 12.53 -2.88
C LYS A 103 7.10 13.20 -2.97
N ARG A 104 7.07 14.53 -2.86
CA ARG A 104 5.87 15.31 -3.09
C ARG A 104 5.67 15.56 -4.59
N PHE A 105 4.43 15.44 -5.08
CA PHE A 105 4.11 15.91 -6.42
C PHE A 105 4.27 17.43 -6.52
N VAL A 106 4.86 17.84 -7.63
CA VAL A 106 4.94 19.25 -8.02
C VAL A 106 4.12 19.42 -9.29
N ALA A 107 3.09 20.29 -9.22
CA ALA A 107 2.31 20.63 -10.39
C ALA A 107 3.23 21.26 -11.46
N GLN A 108 3.22 20.69 -12.66
CA GLN A 108 4.04 21.16 -13.78
C GLN A 108 3.24 22.10 -14.69
N ARG A 109 1.90 21.95 -14.69
CA ARG A 109 0.96 22.75 -15.47
C ARG A 109 -0.14 23.26 -14.56
N HIS A 110 -0.82 24.30 -14.99
CA HIS A 110 -1.92 24.92 -14.20
C HIS A 110 -3.09 23.94 -13.95
N GLU A 111 -3.31 23.01 -14.85
CA GLU A 111 -4.34 21.97 -14.74
C GLU A 111 -3.97 20.81 -13.80
N ASP A 112 -2.71 20.67 -13.45
CA ASP A 112 -2.23 19.62 -12.53
C ASP A 112 -2.70 19.94 -11.10
N LYS A 113 -3.69 19.20 -10.63
CA LYS A 113 -4.26 19.39 -9.29
C LYS A 113 -3.67 18.37 -8.31
N VAL A 114 -2.82 18.84 -7.41
CA VAL A 114 -2.34 18.04 -6.27
C VAL A 114 -3.26 18.29 -5.07
N PRO A 115 -3.81 17.23 -4.44
CA PRO A 115 -3.52 15.79 -4.62
C PRO A 115 -4.04 15.22 -5.94
N GLN A 116 -3.40 14.15 -6.42
CA GLN A 116 -4.00 13.25 -7.39
C GLN A 116 -5.21 12.61 -6.72
N MET A 117 -6.41 12.81 -7.27
CA MET A 117 -7.65 12.28 -6.73
C MET A 117 -8.52 11.78 -7.87
N GLY A 118 -8.90 10.50 -7.82
CA GLY A 118 -9.77 9.87 -8.79
C GLY A 118 -9.23 8.58 -9.38
N TRP A 119 -9.89 8.15 -10.45
CA TRP A 119 -9.53 6.94 -11.18
C TRP A 119 -8.39 7.22 -12.15
N ASN A 120 -7.42 6.31 -12.18
CA ASN A 120 -6.33 6.33 -13.14
C ASN A 120 -5.92 4.91 -13.50
N SER A 121 -5.36 4.75 -14.70
CA SER A 121 -4.91 3.45 -15.18
C SER A 121 -3.56 3.06 -14.59
N ILE A 122 -3.34 1.76 -14.44
CA ILE A 122 -2.05 1.18 -14.06
C ILE A 122 -1.51 0.29 -15.17
N ASN A 123 -0.20 0.19 -15.27
CA ASN A 123 0.49 -0.78 -16.09
C ASN A 123 1.12 -1.81 -15.15
N VAL A 124 0.64 -3.04 -15.21
CA VAL A 124 1.04 -4.16 -14.33
C VAL A 124 2.12 -5.04 -14.95
N ASN A 125 2.33 -4.91 -16.27
CA ASN A 125 3.44 -5.57 -16.94
C ASN A 125 4.68 -4.68 -16.86
N VAL A 126 5.51 -4.92 -15.86
CA VAL A 126 6.77 -4.20 -15.66
C VAL A 126 7.93 -5.09 -16.14
N ASN A 127 8.68 -4.60 -17.13
CA ASN A 127 9.82 -5.32 -17.71
C ASN A 127 9.50 -6.75 -18.20
N GLY A 128 8.28 -6.97 -18.74
CA GLY A 128 7.85 -8.28 -19.24
C GLY A 128 7.32 -9.23 -18.15
N ASN A 129 7.24 -8.77 -16.91
CA ASN A 129 6.76 -9.55 -15.78
C ASN A 129 5.47 -8.96 -15.19
N VAL A 130 4.51 -9.84 -14.89
CA VAL A 130 3.33 -9.52 -14.09
C VAL A 130 3.49 -10.15 -12.71
N ASN A 131 3.50 -9.33 -11.68
CA ASN A 131 3.59 -9.81 -10.31
C ASN A 131 2.33 -10.62 -9.93
N PRO A 132 2.43 -11.71 -9.14
CA PRO A 132 1.27 -12.50 -8.70
C PRO A 132 0.14 -11.68 -8.09
N LEU A 133 0.44 -10.54 -7.44
CA LEU A 133 -0.57 -9.61 -6.92
C LEU A 133 -1.55 -9.13 -8.01
N PHE A 134 -1.10 -9.05 -9.25
CA PHE A 134 -1.87 -8.56 -10.41
C PHE A 134 -2.32 -9.67 -11.37
N LYS A 135 -2.30 -10.92 -10.92
CA LYS A 135 -2.77 -12.05 -11.74
C LYS A 135 -4.22 -11.79 -12.21
N GLY A 136 -4.42 -11.91 -13.52
CA GLY A 136 -5.72 -11.72 -14.16
C GLY A 136 -6.08 -10.26 -14.48
N LEU A 137 -5.16 -9.31 -14.22
CA LEU A 137 -5.29 -7.91 -14.62
C LEU A 137 -4.49 -7.60 -15.89
N ASN A 138 -4.85 -6.51 -16.54
CA ASN A 138 -4.22 -6.04 -17.76
C ASN A 138 -3.66 -4.62 -17.60
N ASP A 139 -2.69 -4.28 -18.44
CA ASP A 139 -2.27 -2.89 -18.59
C ASP A 139 -3.46 -2.02 -19.03
N GLY A 140 -3.63 -0.89 -18.36
CA GLY A 140 -4.75 0.02 -18.60
C GLY A 140 -5.94 -0.17 -17.66
N ASP A 141 -5.95 -1.19 -16.79
CA ASP A 141 -6.97 -1.32 -15.76
C ASP A 141 -6.97 -0.12 -14.81
N PHE A 142 -8.18 0.36 -14.45
CA PHE A 142 -8.36 1.54 -13.63
C PHE A 142 -8.48 1.22 -12.15
N VAL A 143 -7.80 2.02 -11.32
CA VAL A 143 -7.85 1.98 -9.85
C VAL A 143 -8.00 3.38 -9.27
N TYR A 144 -8.40 3.48 -8.01
CA TYR A 144 -8.68 4.76 -7.35
C TYR A 144 -7.49 5.26 -6.54
N PHE A 145 -7.07 6.50 -6.82
CA PHE A 145 -5.99 7.20 -6.14
C PHE A 145 -6.51 8.40 -5.35
N VAL A 146 -5.88 8.70 -4.21
CA VAL A 146 -6.01 9.95 -3.47
C VAL A 146 -4.75 10.21 -2.65
N HIS A 147 -3.78 10.94 -3.20
CA HIS A 147 -2.50 11.20 -2.52
C HIS A 147 -1.76 12.40 -3.11
N SER A 148 -0.93 13.04 -2.29
CA SER A 148 -0.06 14.18 -2.67
C SER A 148 1.42 13.78 -2.80
N TYR A 149 1.78 12.60 -2.31
CA TYR A 149 3.14 12.08 -2.29
C TYR A 149 3.20 10.76 -3.04
N TYR A 150 4.33 10.41 -3.61
CA TYR A 150 4.51 9.24 -4.45
C TYR A 150 5.86 8.58 -4.21
N VAL A 151 5.95 7.30 -4.53
CA VAL A 151 7.20 6.54 -4.57
C VAL A 151 7.74 6.57 -6.00
N PRO A 152 8.97 7.07 -6.24
CA PRO A 152 9.59 7.07 -7.56
C PRO A 152 9.67 5.66 -8.15
N LEU A 153 9.83 5.56 -9.48
CA LEU A 153 10.12 4.28 -10.12
C LEU A 153 11.45 3.72 -9.62
N HIS A 154 11.48 2.41 -9.39
CA HIS A 154 12.69 1.67 -9.04
C HIS A 154 12.72 0.35 -9.80
N GLU A 155 13.82 0.05 -10.46
CA GLU A 155 13.94 -1.10 -11.36
C GLU A 155 13.65 -2.43 -10.67
N GLU A 156 14.11 -2.58 -9.43
CA GLU A 156 13.97 -3.82 -8.64
C GLU A 156 12.62 -3.95 -7.96
N PHE A 157 12.05 -2.84 -7.44
CA PHE A 157 10.92 -2.92 -6.52
C PHE A 157 9.58 -2.54 -7.16
N THR A 158 9.56 -1.80 -8.27
CA THR A 158 8.30 -1.39 -8.92
C THR A 158 7.64 -2.59 -9.60
N ILE A 159 6.43 -2.93 -9.20
CA ILE A 159 5.63 -4.03 -9.78
C ILE A 159 4.39 -3.54 -10.52
N ALA A 160 4.01 -2.28 -10.38
CA ALA A 160 3.06 -1.58 -11.24
C ALA A 160 3.43 -0.10 -11.30
N LYS A 161 3.21 0.51 -12.46
CA LYS A 161 3.47 1.94 -12.69
C LYS A 161 2.23 2.65 -13.22
N THR A 162 2.18 3.94 -12.98
CA THR A 162 1.17 4.85 -13.51
C THR A 162 1.78 6.21 -13.78
N ASN A 163 1.04 7.07 -14.44
CA ASN A 163 1.45 8.45 -14.74
C ASN A 163 0.45 9.45 -14.16
N PHE A 164 0.96 10.54 -13.60
CA PHE A 164 0.16 11.71 -13.24
C PHE A 164 0.85 12.98 -13.74
N THR A 165 1.71 13.62 -12.97
CA THR A 165 2.62 14.68 -13.47
C THR A 165 3.93 14.10 -13.99
N LEU A 166 4.22 12.88 -13.60
CA LEU A 166 5.37 12.06 -13.98
C LEU A 166 5.02 10.57 -13.79
N ASP A 167 5.86 9.68 -14.30
CA ASP A 167 5.73 8.25 -14.03
C ASP A 167 6.21 7.92 -12.61
N TYR A 168 5.43 7.08 -11.90
CA TYR A 168 5.77 6.67 -10.55
C TYR A 168 5.29 5.24 -10.23
N SER A 169 5.74 4.68 -9.12
CA SER A 169 5.38 3.35 -8.65
C SER A 169 3.96 3.33 -8.11
N ALA A 170 3.02 2.78 -8.89
CA ALA A 170 1.66 2.51 -8.41
C ALA A 170 1.64 1.38 -7.38
N ALA A 171 2.59 0.45 -7.47
CA ALA A 171 2.81 -0.61 -6.50
C ALA A 171 4.26 -1.05 -6.47
N ILE A 172 4.70 -1.51 -5.31
CA ILE A 172 6.05 -2.00 -5.03
C ILE A 172 6.02 -3.34 -4.30
N HIS A 173 7.08 -4.14 -4.47
CA HIS A 173 7.25 -5.43 -3.81
C HIS A 173 8.71 -5.67 -3.44
N LYS A 174 8.92 -6.21 -2.25
CA LYS A 174 10.21 -6.71 -1.77
C LYS A 174 9.96 -7.80 -0.73
N ASP A 175 10.56 -8.97 -0.94
CA ASP A 175 10.42 -10.13 -0.05
C ASP A 175 8.93 -10.49 0.19
N ASN A 176 8.48 -10.45 1.43
CA ASN A 176 7.09 -10.65 1.82
C ASN A 176 6.23 -9.37 1.87
N PHE A 177 6.81 -8.21 1.53
CA PHE A 177 6.13 -6.92 1.57
C PHE A 177 5.65 -6.49 0.18
N TYR A 178 4.34 -6.35 0.04
CA TYR A 178 3.64 -5.79 -1.11
C TYR A 178 3.04 -4.47 -0.71
N ALA A 179 2.98 -3.51 -1.63
CA ALA A 179 2.28 -2.27 -1.33
C ALA A 179 1.71 -1.60 -2.58
N THR A 180 0.58 -0.93 -2.43
CA THR A 180 -0.11 -0.17 -3.47
C THR A 180 -0.29 1.28 -3.06
N GLN A 181 -0.06 2.23 -3.97
CA GLN A 181 -0.36 3.64 -3.75
C GLN A 181 -1.85 3.93 -3.90
N PHE A 182 -2.52 3.19 -4.74
CA PHE A 182 -3.98 3.25 -4.89
C PHE A 182 -4.69 2.47 -3.78
N HIS A 183 -5.99 2.67 -3.69
CA HIS A 183 -6.87 2.02 -2.75
C HIS A 183 -7.59 0.83 -3.40
N PRO A 184 -7.11 -0.41 -3.28
CA PRO A 184 -7.81 -1.56 -3.85
C PRO A 184 -9.22 -1.70 -3.28
N GLU A 185 -9.44 -1.38 -2.01
CA GLU A 185 -10.75 -1.43 -1.35
C GLU A 185 -11.79 -0.44 -1.95
N LYS A 186 -11.32 0.52 -2.77
CA LYS A 186 -12.14 1.52 -3.48
C LYS A 186 -12.10 1.36 -5.00
N SER A 187 -11.41 0.33 -5.50
CA SER A 187 -11.12 0.15 -6.93
C SER A 187 -12.05 -0.88 -7.62
N GLY A 188 -13.24 -1.11 -7.08
CA GLY A 188 -14.26 -1.97 -7.70
C GLY A 188 -13.77 -3.40 -7.92
N ALA A 189 -14.12 -4.00 -9.06
CA ALA A 189 -13.75 -5.39 -9.39
C ALA A 189 -12.23 -5.59 -9.54
N VAL A 190 -11.51 -4.61 -10.08
CA VAL A 190 -10.04 -4.64 -10.19
C VAL A 190 -9.42 -4.71 -8.80
N GLY A 191 -9.87 -3.87 -7.89
CA GLY A 191 -9.39 -3.87 -6.51
C GLY A 191 -9.74 -5.14 -5.75
N GLU A 192 -10.93 -5.70 -5.98
CA GLU A 192 -11.33 -6.98 -5.39
C GLU A 192 -10.43 -8.12 -5.88
N THR A 193 -10.08 -8.15 -7.17
CA THR A 193 -9.13 -9.12 -7.72
C THR A 193 -7.76 -9.00 -7.06
N ILE A 194 -7.24 -7.79 -6.87
CA ILE A 194 -5.96 -7.55 -6.19
C ILE A 194 -6.00 -8.06 -4.74
N LEU A 195 -7.04 -7.72 -3.98
CA LEU A 195 -7.18 -8.18 -2.61
C LEU A 195 -7.32 -9.71 -2.53
N ARG A 196 -8.07 -10.33 -3.44
CA ARG A 196 -8.19 -11.78 -3.55
C ARG A 196 -6.85 -12.43 -3.85
N ASN A 197 -6.12 -11.93 -4.84
CA ASN A 197 -4.78 -12.42 -5.18
C ASN A 197 -3.83 -12.34 -3.98
N PHE A 198 -3.83 -11.21 -3.25
CA PHE A 198 -3.02 -11.06 -2.03
C PHE A 198 -3.38 -12.10 -0.95
N ILE A 199 -4.66 -12.37 -0.77
CA ILE A 199 -5.13 -13.33 0.23
C ILE A 199 -4.76 -14.76 -0.17
N GLU A 200 -4.93 -15.11 -1.46
CA GLU A 200 -4.81 -16.47 -1.98
C GLU A 200 -3.38 -16.82 -2.46
N MET A 201 -2.45 -15.86 -2.57
CA MET A 201 -1.08 -16.14 -3.02
C MET A 201 -0.36 -17.13 -2.10
N ASP A 202 0.54 -17.92 -2.67
CA ASP A 202 1.41 -18.83 -1.91
C ASP A 202 2.34 -18.03 -0.96
N ARG A 203 2.79 -18.70 0.11
CA ARG A 203 3.72 -18.10 1.09
C ARG A 203 5.14 -18.09 0.54
#